data_13599f787cd6ba733c531e4ef39a6f18
#
_entry.id   13599f787cd6ba733c531e4ef39a6f18
#
_cell.length_a   1.000
_cell.length_b   1.000
_cell.length_c   1.000
_cell.angle_alpha   90.00
_cell.angle_beta   90.00
_cell.angle_gamma   90.00
#
_symmetry.space_group_name_H-M   'P 1'
#
loop_
_entity.id
_entity.type
_entity.pdbx_description
1 polymer ?
#
loop_
_entity_poly.entity_id
_entity_poly.type
_entity_poly.pdbx_seq_one_letter_code
_entity_poly.pdbx_strand_id
1 'polypeptide(L)'
;MTRNRAALDDVAAAALWAEGYLLERGTEDLRANLHRLSFEAFLDAIDVNPAPIIRAIARAIDGRSVRGVLTDDECHAAFGCYPEHLPKRRMRVLAGRAGRRGGKTSRLVATLAVYQALTARLDLLAPAERAFSLIIAPRKDLAVQALSFVRSWLLHPLLRPLVIRGRASSAEEEAALSTERVMLRRPHDGRVVEIRVVAASAGGTGSRSRTCVFFALDEASFFRSDAEYAVNDTELFRASLPALVPDGRAALTSTPWIEGVGELEQRITADFGRHEKSLCFIATTRQLNPAWDPTGELEADLREDPDNHAREILAIPLPASSALFFPPDVVDAAIGEYDELPPNGAPHWAGVDLGFRRNSSSIAIARAEHQAREEVWVAQAFVPQRPVPTPFGPRLVTLGAYLLNGR
;
A
#
# COMPACT_ATOMS: atom_id res chain seq x y z
N MET A 1 68.90 -5.41 -4.35
CA MET A 1 67.63 -4.74 -3.99
C MET A 1 66.41 -5.27 -4.72
N THR A 2 66.50 -5.89 -5.88
CA THR A 2 65.37 -6.38 -6.72
C THR A 2 64.70 -7.64 -6.17
N ARG A 3 65.39 -8.56 -5.49
CA ARG A 3 64.80 -9.81 -4.94
C ARG A 3 63.83 -9.59 -3.75
N ASN A 4 64.05 -8.51 -2.97
CA ASN A 4 63.14 -8.22 -1.84
C ASN A 4 61.82 -7.58 -2.25
N ARG A 5 61.73 -6.99 -3.44
CA ARG A 5 60.52 -6.31 -3.92
C ARG A 5 59.53 -7.36 -4.48
N ALA A 6 60.00 -8.38 -5.21
CA ALA A 6 59.17 -9.45 -5.70
C ALA A 6 58.54 -10.30 -4.57
N ALA A 7 59.27 -10.55 -3.48
CA ALA A 7 58.77 -11.28 -2.34
C ALA A 7 57.72 -10.49 -1.54
N LEU A 8 57.82 -9.15 -1.50
CA LEU A 8 56.81 -8.27 -0.87
C LEU A 8 55.53 -8.20 -1.74
N ASP A 9 55.67 -8.20 -3.07
CA ASP A 9 54.54 -8.21 -3.99
C ASP A 9 53.77 -9.55 -3.92
N ASP A 10 54.46 -10.67 -3.77
CA ASP A 10 53.87 -12.00 -3.58
C ASP A 10 53.12 -12.13 -2.24
N VAL A 11 53.65 -11.55 -1.16
CA VAL A 11 52.98 -11.54 0.16
C VAL A 11 51.72 -10.65 0.14
N ALA A 12 51.81 -9.51 -0.51
CA ALA A 12 50.65 -8.62 -0.68
C ALA A 12 49.56 -9.26 -1.54
N ALA A 13 49.94 -9.95 -2.62
CA ALA A 13 49.02 -10.68 -3.47
C ALA A 13 48.35 -11.86 -2.72
N ALA A 14 49.11 -12.60 -1.92
CA ALA A 14 48.60 -13.67 -1.07
C ALA A 14 47.64 -13.15 0.02
N ALA A 15 47.95 -11.99 0.63
CA ALA A 15 47.07 -11.37 1.60
C ALA A 15 45.74 -10.91 0.98
N LEU A 16 45.78 -10.24 -0.18
CA LEU A 16 44.59 -9.84 -0.95
C LEU A 16 43.75 -11.06 -1.38
N TRP A 17 44.41 -12.16 -1.79
CA TRP A 17 43.73 -13.41 -2.12
C TRP A 17 43.05 -14.02 -0.88
N ALA A 18 43.74 -14.07 0.25
CA ALA A 18 43.19 -14.60 1.51
C ALA A 18 42.02 -13.76 2.02
N GLU A 19 42.13 -12.44 1.91
CA GLU A 19 41.05 -11.49 2.28
C GLU A 19 39.83 -11.68 1.35
N GLY A 20 40.03 -11.78 0.03
CA GLY A 20 39.00 -12.11 -0.94
C GLY A 20 38.33 -13.46 -0.66
N TYR A 21 39.09 -14.49 -0.35
CA TYR A 21 38.58 -15.82 -0.02
C TYR A 21 37.77 -15.82 1.29
N LEU A 22 38.21 -15.10 2.33
CA LEU A 22 37.47 -14.98 3.58
C LEU A 22 36.17 -14.18 3.41
N LEU A 23 36.19 -13.16 2.57
CA LEU A 23 34.99 -12.38 2.21
C LEU A 23 33.99 -13.24 1.42
N GLU A 24 34.44 -14.02 0.45
CA GLU A 24 33.57 -14.93 -0.30
C GLU A 24 32.95 -15.99 0.60
N ARG A 25 33.72 -16.60 1.49
CA ARG A 25 33.26 -17.62 2.43
C ARG A 25 32.29 -17.05 3.44
N GLY A 26 32.57 -15.85 3.97
CA GLY A 26 31.64 -15.10 4.84
C GLY A 26 30.31 -14.78 4.13
N THR A 27 30.35 -14.44 2.84
CA THR A 27 29.17 -14.18 2.02
C THR A 27 28.36 -15.46 1.76
N GLU A 28 29.01 -16.60 1.54
CA GLU A 28 28.33 -17.90 1.37
C GLU A 28 27.67 -18.35 2.66
N ASP A 29 28.35 -18.25 3.79
CA ASP A 29 27.80 -18.57 5.10
C ASP A 29 26.59 -17.67 5.45
N LEU A 30 26.69 -16.38 5.16
CA LEU A 30 25.59 -15.45 5.35
C LEU A 30 24.40 -15.80 4.44
N ARG A 31 24.68 -16.14 3.17
CA ARG A 31 23.65 -16.55 2.21
C ARG A 31 22.93 -17.82 2.67
N ALA A 32 23.63 -18.80 3.16
CA ALA A 32 23.05 -20.04 3.70
C ALA A 32 22.14 -19.78 4.90
N ASN A 33 22.42 -18.73 5.68
CA ASN A 33 21.72 -18.38 6.90
C ASN A 33 20.73 -17.22 6.77
N LEU A 34 20.44 -16.71 5.56
CA LEU A 34 19.48 -15.61 5.33
C LEU A 34 18.14 -15.84 6.02
N HIS A 35 17.65 -17.07 6.07
CA HIS A 35 16.38 -17.43 6.69
C HIS A 35 16.31 -17.21 8.21
N ARG A 36 17.46 -16.99 8.87
CA ARG A 36 17.56 -16.73 10.32
C ARG A 36 17.61 -15.24 10.65
N LEU A 37 17.79 -14.39 9.66
CA LEU A 37 17.88 -12.94 9.89
C LEU A 37 16.52 -12.38 10.31
N SER A 38 16.53 -11.37 11.19
CA SER A 38 15.40 -10.47 11.34
C SER A 38 15.27 -9.57 10.11
N PHE A 39 14.12 -8.95 9.92
CA PHE A 39 13.95 -8.06 8.76
C PHE A 39 14.94 -6.89 8.78
N GLU A 40 15.20 -6.29 9.96
CA GLU A 40 16.24 -5.26 10.10
C GLU A 40 17.62 -5.78 9.66
N ALA A 41 18.05 -6.93 10.20
CA ALA A 41 19.33 -7.51 9.85
C ALA A 41 19.44 -7.89 8.36
N PHE A 42 18.33 -8.28 7.73
CA PHE A 42 18.26 -8.50 6.30
C PHE A 42 18.47 -7.20 5.51
N LEU A 43 17.84 -6.09 5.92
CA LEU A 43 18.06 -4.79 5.29
C LEU A 43 19.53 -4.36 5.35
N ASP A 44 20.19 -4.57 6.50
CA ASP A 44 21.61 -4.28 6.67
C ASP A 44 22.48 -5.20 5.78
N ALA A 45 22.13 -6.49 5.69
CA ALA A 45 22.87 -7.47 4.90
C ALA A 45 22.84 -7.21 3.37
N ILE A 46 21.85 -6.47 2.89
CA ILE A 46 21.70 -6.09 1.47
C ILE A 46 21.91 -4.58 1.23
N ASP A 47 22.59 -3.90 2.13
CA ASP A 47 23.02 -2.51 2.03
C ASP A 47 21.87 -1.51 1.75
N VAL A 48 20.66 -1.76 2.27
CA VAL A 48 19.52 -0.83 2.10
C VAL A 48 19.81 0.51 2.75
N ASN A 49 20.57 0.52 3.83
CA ASN A 49 20.81 1.69 4.67
C ASN A 49 19.51 2.46 4.99
N PRO A 50 18.56 1.83 5.70
CA PRO A 50 17.24 2.38 5.89
C PRO A 50 17.24 3.59 6.80
N ALA A 51 16.37 4.57 6.53
CA ALA A 51 16.09 5.67 7.45
C ALA A 51 15.62 5.12 8.82
N PRO A 52 15.81 5.88 9.92
CA PRO A 52 15.46 5.41 11.27
C PRO A 52 14.02 4.87 11.37
N ILE A 53 13.05 5.52 10.74
CA ILE A 53 11.68 5.07 10.76
C ILE A 53 11.48 3.71 10.05
N ILE A 54 12.16 3.46 8.93
CA ILE A 54 12.09 2.16 8.23
C ILE A 54 12.73 1.07 9.09
N ARG A 55 13.84 1.38 9.77
CA ARG A 55 14.48 0.48 10.72
C ARG A 55 13.57 0.17 11.92
N ALA A 56 12.88 1.18 12.45
CA ALA A 56 11.90 0.99 13.52
C ALA A 56 10.72 0.12 13.08
N ILE A 57 10.19 0.34 11.88
CA ILE A 57 9.14 -0.52 11.30
C ILE A 57 9.63 -1.97 11.18
N ALA A 58 10.87 -2.17 10.70
CA ALA A 58 11.44 -3.50 10.56
C ALA A 58 11.64 -4.22 11.91
N ARG A 59 11.98 -3.49 12.98
CA ARG A 59 12.02 -4.04 14.35
C ARG A 59 10.63 -4.35 14.88
N ALA A 60 9.73 -3.38 14.81
CA ALA A 60 8.39 -3.49 15.38
C ALA A 60 7.57 -4.62 14.74
N ILE A 61 7.68 -4.84 13.43
CA ILE A 61 6.97 -5.94 12.74
C ILE A 61 7.48 -7.33 13.17
N ASP A 62 8.73 -7.41 13.64
CA ASP A 62 9.34 -8.62 14.22
C ASP A 62 9.10 -8.74 15.73
N GLY A 63 8.39 -7.79 16.35
CA GLY A 63 8.15 -7.74 17.80
C GLY A 63 9.39 -7.33 18.60
N ARG A 64 10.34 -6.65 17.96
CA ARG A 64 11.60 -6.18 18.58
C ARG A 64 11.46 -4.73 19.03
N SER A 65 12.20 -4.37 20.06
CA SER A 65 12.21 -3.01 20.59
C SER A 65 12.75 -1.99 19.58
N VAL A 66 12.08 -0.84 19.48
CA VAL A 66 12.51 0.31 18.66
C VAL A 66 13.36 1.30 19.45
N ARG A 67 13.58 1.08 20.75
CA ARG A 67 14.44 1.91 21.58
C ARG A 67 15.85 2.00 21.01
N GLY A 68 16.42 3.21 21.01
CA GLY A 68 17.73 3.49 20.41
C GLY A 68 17.69 3.69 18.89
N VAL A 69 16.51 3.57 18.25
CA VAL A 69 16.30 3.91 16.83
C VAL A 69 15.46 5.17 16.70
N LEU A 70 14.38 5.27 17.48
CA LEU A 70 13.52 6.44 17.59
C LEU A 70 13.51 6.94 19.04
N THR A 71 13.31 8.24 19.20
CA THR A 71 12.91 8.84 20.48
C THR A 71 11.49 8.44 20.84
N ASP A 72 11.07 8.66 22.07
CA ASP A 72 9.72 8.35 22.53
C ASP A 72 8.67 9.17 21.76
N ASP A 73 8.93 10.44 21.49
CA ASP A 73 8.03 11.31 20.71
C ASP A 73 7.94 10.90 19.24
N GLU A 74 9.07 10.54 18.61
CA GLU A 74 9.09 10.02 17.25
C GLU A 74 8.32 8.70 17.16
N CYS A 75 8.46 7.81 18.15
CA CYS A 75 7.73 6.56 18.22
C CYS A 75 6.22 6.82 18.37
N HIS A 76 5.83 7.73 19.27
CA HIS A 76 4.44 8.10 19.46
C HIS A 76 3.83 8.72 18.17
N ALA A 77 4.55 9.62 17.53
CA ALA A 77 4.10 10.21 16.26
C ALA A 77 3.93 9.16 15.15
N ALA A 78 4.87 8.20 15.06
CA ALA A 78 4.86 7.21 13.98
C ALA A 78 3.92 6.03 14.22
N PHE A 79 3.73 5.60 15.47
CA PHE A 79 2.98 4.39 15.81
C PHE A 79 1.75 4.65 16.69
N GLY A 80 1.54 5.88 17.15
CA GLY A 80 0.44 6.24 18.06
C GLY A 80 0.63 5.77 19.49
N CYS A 81 1.81 5.24 19.84
CA CYS A 81 2.12 4.75 21.18
C CYS A 81 3.62 4.86 21.49
N TYR A 82 3.96 4.77 22.76
CA TYR A 82 5.34 4.72 23.20
C TYR A 82 6.01 3.35 22.96
N PRO A 83 7.34 3.26 22.93
CA PRO A 83 8.07 2.03 22.59
C PRO A 83 7.70 0.79 23.41
N GLU A 84 7.34 0.95 24.68
CA GLU A 84 6.94 -0.14 25.58
C GLU A 84 5.58 -0.74 25.25
N HIS A 85 4.71 0.01 24.57
CA HIS A 85 3.38 -0.42 24.16
C HIS A 85 3.34 -1.05 22.78
N LEU A 86 4.45 -0.99 22.01
CA LEU A 86 4.54 -1.71 20.75
C LEU A 86 4.47 -3.23 20.97
N PRO A 87 3.91 -3.98 20.00
CA PRO A 87 3.79 -5.43 20.10
C PRO A 87 5.16 -6.10 20.32
N LYS A 88 5.25 -6.96 21.32
CA LYS A 88 6.43 -7.81 21.58
C LYS A 88 6.35 -9.16 20.84
N ARG A 89 5.43 -9.28 19.90
CA ARG A 89 5.22 -10.45 19.06
C ARG A 89 5.37 -10.08 17.60
N ARG A 90 5.70 -11.07 16.78
CA ARG A 90 5.74 -10.90 15.32
C ARG A 90 4.34 -10.54 14.80
N MET A 91 4.25 -9.48 14.02
CA MET A 91 3.00 -9.02 13.42
C MET A 91 2.86 -9.57 12.00
N ARG A 92 1.63 -10.00 11.66
CA ARG A 92 1.32 -10.55 10.32
C ARG A 92 0.93 -9.49 9.31
N VAL A 93 0.37 -8.38 9.76
CA VAL A 93 -0.12 -7.31 8.91
C VAL A 93 0.62 -6.02 9.23
N LEU A 94 1.15 -5.38 8.20
CA LEU A 94 1.70 -4.03 8.22
C LEU A 94 0.73 -3.10 7.50
N ALA A 95 0.30 -2.02 8.13
CA ALA A 95 -0.56 -1.01 7.52
C ALA A 95 0.07 0.37 7.71
N GLY A 96 0.32 1.11 6.63
CA GLY A 96 1.06 2.36 6.74
C GLY A 96 0.62 3.46 5.79
N ARG A 97 0.32 4.63 6.37
CA ARG A 97 0.29 5.89 5.63
C ARG A 97 1.72 6.38 5.47
N ALA A 98 2.12 6.68 4.25
CA ALA A 98 3.49 7.05 3.93
C ALA A 98 3.49 8.22 2.92
N GLY A 99 4.24 9.25 3.21
CA GLY A 99 4.41 10.36 2.28
C GLY A 99 4.99 9.91 0.94
N ARG A 100 4.62 10.60 -0.13
CA ARG A 100 5.08 10.35 -1.49
C ARG A 100 6.60 10.52 -1.57
N ARG A 101 7.29 9.75 -2.45
CA ARG A 101 8.76 9.78 -2.55
C ARG A 101 9.53 9.31 -1.30
N GLY A 102 8.83 8.84 -0.26
CA GLY A 102 9.45 8.28 0.94
C GLY A 102 10.16 6.94 0.73
N GLY A 103 9.92 6.25 -0.39
CA GLY A 103 10.53 4.94 -0.65
C GLY A 103 9.74 3.77 -0.07
N LYS A 104 8.45 3.95 0.23
CA LYS A 104 7.57 2.88 0.74
C LYS A 104 7.59 1.62 -0.12
N THR A 105 7.47 1.78 -1.45
CA THR A 105 7.51 0.64 -2.39
C THR A 105 8.92 0.08 -2.52
N SER A 106 9.93 0.94 -2.75
CA SER A 106 11.28 0.50 -3.08
C SER A 106 12.06 -0.05 -1.89
N ARG A 107 11.97 0.58 -0.71
CA ARG A 107 12.79 0.24 0.47
C ARG A 107 12.04 -0.60 1.51
N LEU A 108 10.70 -0.57 1.53
CA LEU A 108 9.92 -1.31 2.51
C LEU A 108 9.17 -2.48 1.88
N VAL A 109 8.28 -2.26 0.90
CA VAL A 109 7.44 -3.33 0.32
C VAL A 109 8.28 -4.31 -0.49
N ALA A 110 9.15 -3.81 -1.40
CA ALA A 110 9.98 -4.67 -2.24
C ALA A 110 10.98 -5.50 -1.43
N THR A 111 11.63 -4.91 -0.43
CA THR A 111 12.56 -5.63 0.45
C THR A 111 11.84 -6.63 1.35
N LEU A 112 10.66 -6.29 1.88
CA LEU A 112 9.86 -7.21 2.68
C LEU A 112 9.35 -8.40 1.85
N ALA A 113 9.02 -8.17 0.57
CA ALA A 113 8.64 -9.23 -0.36
C ALA A 113 9.78 -10.23 -0.60
N VAL A 114 11.01 -9.74 -0.80
CA VAL A 114 12.21 -10.58 -0.95
C VAL A 114 12.53 -11.29 0.37
N TYR A 115 12.50 -10.57 1.49
CA TYR A 115 12.73 -11.13 2.81
C TYR A 115 11.79 -12.30 3.12
N GLN A 116 10.48 -12.12 2.93
CA GLN A 116 9.50 -13.17 3.19
C GLN A 116 9.65 -14.36 2.23
N ALA A 117 10.02 -14.11 0.97
CA ALA A 117 10.31 -15.18 0.02
C ALA A 117 11.45 -16.09 0.51
N LEU A 118 12.44 -15.53 1.21
CA LEU A 118 13.62 -16.27 1.69
C LEU A 118 13.44 -16.86 3.10
N THR A 119 12.59 -16.27 3.95
CA THR A 119 12.55 -16.58 5.39
C THR A 119 11.27 -17.29 5.86
N ALA A 120 10.14 -17.17 5.14
CA ALA A 120 8.90 -17.80 5.56
C ALA A 120 9.00 -19.32 5.59
N ARG A 121 8.29 -19.94 6.55
CA ARG A 121 8.29 -21.40 6.70
C ARG A 121 7.44 -22.04 5.61
N LEU A 122 8.01 -23.03 4.92
CA LEU A 122 7.36 -23.77 3.84
C LEU A 122 7.26 -25.28 4.14
N ASP A 123 7.53 -25.69 5.38
CA ASP A 123 7.50 -27.07 5.83
C ASP A 123 6.10 -27.71 5.73
N LEU A 124 5.05 -26.88 5.77
CA LEU A 124 3.65 -27.35 5.65
C LEU A 124 3.17 -27.51 4.20
N LEU A 125 3.97 -27.08 3.23
CA LEU A 125 3.61 -27.15 1.81
C LEU A 125 4.00 -28.51 1.21
N ALA A 126 3.14 -29.05 0.36
CA ALA A 126 3.46 -30.24 -0.42
C ALA A 126 4.75 -30.04 -1.25
N PRO A 127 5.51 -31.09 -1.57
CA PRO A 127 6.78 -30.95 -2.30
C PRO A 127 6.68 -30.21 -3.64
N ALA A 128 5.58 -30.38 -4.36
CA ALA A 128 5.34 -29.72 -5.67
C ALA A 128 4.59 -28.39 -5.54
N GLU A 129 4.13 -28.04 -4.34
CA GLU A 129 3.38 -26.80 -4.12
C GLU A 129 4.32 -25.59 -4.16
N ARG A 130 3.94 -24.60 -4.97
CA ARG A 130 4.72 -23.38 -5.16
C ARG A 130 4.22 -22.28 -4.23
N ALA A 131 5.16 -21.65 -3.54
CA ALA A 131 4.87 -20.48 -2.73
C ALA A 131 5.08 -19.18 -3.52
N PHE A 132 4.26 -18.17 -3.20
CA PHE A 132 4.27 -16.86 -3.86
C PHE A 132 4.53 -15.73 -2.88
N SER A 133 5.35 -14.76 -3.32
CA SER A 133 5.43 -13.43 -2.73
C SER A 133 4.78 -12.45 -3.72
N LEU A 134 3.62 -11.91 -3.38
CA LEU A 134 2.74 -11.20 -4.31
C LEU A 134 2.66 -9.72 -3.95
N ILE A 135 2.96 -8.84 -4.91
CA ILE A 135 2.69 -7.40 -4.79
C ILE A 135 1.58 -7.05 -5.79
N ILE A 136 0.53 -6.42 -5.31
CA ILE A 136 -0.61 -6.00 -6.11
C ILE A 136 -0.63 -4.47 -6.13
N ALA A 137 -0.58 -3.89 -7.31
CA ALA A 137 -0.66 -2.44 -7.54
C ALA A 137 -1.97 -2.08 -8.27
N PRO A 138 -2.51 -0.86 -8.12
CA PRO A 138 -3.76 -0.49 -8.77
C PRO A 138 -3.67 -0.50 -10.30
N ARG A 139 -2.51 -0.14 -10.87
CA ARG A 139 -2.29 -0.02 -12.31
C ARG A 139 -1.02 -0.76 -12.76
N LYS A 140 -0.97 -1.05 -14.06
CA LYS A 140 0.13 -1.81 -14.68
C LYS A 140 1.48 -1.08 -14.59
N ASP A 141 1.51 0.23 -14.78
CA ASP A 141 2.72 1.04 -14.69
C ASP A 141 3.35 0.98 -13.29
N LEU A 142 2.52 1.06 -12.23
CA LEU A 142 2.96 0.92 -10.84
C LEU A 142 3.44 -0.50 -10.55
N ALA A 143 2.78 -1.53 -11.12
CA ALA A 143 3.22 -2.90 -10.99
C ALA A 143 4.62 -3.12 -11.62
N VAL A 144 4.85 -2.59 -12.82
CA VAL A 144 6.17 -2.64 -13.49
C VAL A 144 7.23 -1.94 -12.64
N GLN A 145 6.90 -0.77 -12.07
CA GLN A 145 7.81 -0.04 -11.21
C GLN A 145 8.15 -0.83 -9.93
N ALA A 146 7.16 -1.40 -9.26
CA ALA A 146 7.39 -2.21 -8.06
C ALA A 146 8.29 -3.42 -8.35
N LEU A 147 8.11 -4.09 -9.50
CA LEU A 147 8.96 -5.19 -9.92
C LEU A 147 10.40 -4.72 -10.21
N SER A 148 10.58 -3.52 -10.78
CA SER A 148 11.91 -2.96 -11.01
C SER A 148 12.69 -2.77 -9.70
N PHE A 149 12.02 -2.36 -8.62
CA PHE A 149 12.64 -2.27 -7.30
C PHE A 149 13.01 -3.64 -6.73
N VAL A 150 12.13 -4.63 -6.84
CA VAL A 150 12.46 -6.02 -6.43
C VAL A 150 13.71 -6.50 -7.16
N ARG A 151 13.80 -6.27 -8.48
CA ARG A 151 14.95 -6.66 -9.29
C ARG A 151 16.22 -5.96 -8.90
N SER A 152 16.15 -4.65 -8.62
CA SER A 152 17.34 -3.89 -8.22
C SER A 152 17.96 -4.46 -6.93
N TRP A 153 17.16 -4.85 -5.96
CA TRP A 153 17.65 -5.51 -4.74
C TRP A 153 18.23 -6.90 -5.02
N LEU A 154 17.65 -7.64 -5.94
CA LEU A 154 18.14 -8.97 -6.33
C LEU A 154 19.45 -8.95 -7.14
N LEU A 155 19.92 -7.78 -7.56
CA LEU A 155 21.26 -7.60 -8.12
C LEU A 155 22.37 -7.62 -7.07
N HIS A 156 22.03 -7.42 -5.78
CA HIS A 156 22.99 -7.45 -4.69
C HIS A 156 23.75 -8.79 -4.68
N PRO A 157 25.09 -8.80 -4.49
CA PRO A 157 25.93 -10.01 -4.57
C PRO A 157 25.45 -11.17 -3.68
N LEU A 158 24.87 -10.87 -2.53
CA LEU A 158 24.30 -11.86 -1.62
C LEU A 158 23.09 -12.58 -2.20
N LEU A 159 22.24 -11.88 -2.96
CA LEU A 159 20.94 -12.36 -3.46
C LEU A 159 20.98 -12.85 -4.91
N ARG A 160 21.84 -12.26 -5.73
CA ARG A 160 21.93 -12.55 -7.16
C ARG A 160 22.09 -14.06 -7.49
N PRO A 161 22.89 -14.85 -6.76
CA PRO A 161 23.01 -16.29 -7.00
C PRO A 161 21.74 -17.10 -6.73
N LEU A 162 20.78 -16.54 -5.98
CA LEU A 162 19.51 -17.21 -5.65
C LEU A 162 18.47 -17.07 -6.76
N VAL A 163 18.68 -16.13 -7.70
CA VAL A 163 17.75 -15.89 -8.82
C VAL A 163 17.89 -17.02 -9.83
N ILE A 164 16.77 -17.72 -10.08
CA ILE A 164 16.68 -18.74 -11.11
C ILE A 164 16.53 -18.03 -12.46
N ARG A 165 17.55 -18.16 -13.31
CA ARG A 165 17.49 -17.71 -14.69
C ARG A 165 16.85 -18.80 -15.53
N GLY A 166 15.78 -18.48 -16.27
CA GLY A 166 15.25 -19.38 -17.28
C GLY A 166 16.29 -19.64 -18.36
N ARG A 167 16.28 -20.84 -18.95
CA ARG A 167 16.95 -21.06 -20.24
C ARG A 167 16.06 -20.41 -21.31
N ALA A 168 16.26 -19.13 -21.53
CA ALA A 168 15.66 -18.45 -22.67
C ALA A 168 16.49 -18.80 -23.91
N SER A 169 15.84 -19.08 -25.02
CA SER A 169 16.50 -19.32 -26.32
C SER A 169 17.02 -18.02 -26.93
N SER A 170 16.51 -16.86 -26.45
CA SER A 170 16.94 -15.53 -26.87
C SER A 170 16.88 -14.51 -25.72
N ALA A 171 17.65 -13.43 -25.83
CA ALA A 171 17.60 -12.29 -24.89
C ALA A 171 16.22 -11.64 -24.82
N GLU A 172 15.43 -11.68 -25.90
CA GLU A 172 14.06 -11.16 -25.96
C GLU A 172 13.07 -12.04 -25.20
N GLU A 173 13.20 -13.37 -25.29
CA GLU A 173 12.44 -14.32 -24.48
C GLU A 173 12.77 -14.20 -22.99
N GLU A 174 14.05 -14.02 -22.63
CA GLU A 174 14.48 -13.77 -21.27
C GLU A 174 13.90 -12.47 -20.72
N ALA A 175 13.85 -11.40 -21.52
CA ALA A 175 13.21 -10.14 -21.18
C ALA A 175 11.68 -10.30 -21.03
N ALA A 176 11.02 -11.02 -21.91
CA ALA A 176 9.57 -11.27 -21.88
C ALA A 176 9.14 -12.15 -20.70
N LEU A 177 9.87 -13.23 -20.41
CA LEU A 177 9.63 -14.10 -19.25
C LEU A 177 9.86 -13.39 -17.92
N SER A 178 10.63 -12.31 -17.92
CA SER A 178 11.00 -11.56 -16.72
C SER A 178 10.06 -10.40 -16.40
N THR A 179 9.09 -10.01 -17.26
CA THR A 179 8.32 -8.75 -17.12
C THR A 179 7.35 -8.71 -15.95
N GLU A 180 6.92 -9.86 -15.39
CA GLU A 180 5.92 -9.89 -14.32
C GLU A 180 6.36 -10.68 -13.07
N ARG A 181 7.48 -11.41 -13.13
CA ARG A 181 7.89 -12.32 -12.05
C ARG A 181 9.39 -12.53 -11.95
N VAL A 182 9.83 -12.93 -10.78
CA VAL A 182 11.19 -13.44 -10.50
C VAL A 182 11.06 -14.70 -9.67
N MET A 183 11.87 -15.72 -9.97
CA MET A 183 11.92 -16.97 -9.21
C MET A 183 13.20 -17.02 -8.40
N LEU A 184 13.08 -17.32 -7.10
CA LEU A 184 14.18 -17.45 -6.17
C LEU A 184 14.27 -18.88 -5.67
N ARG A 185 15.49 -19.45 -5.67
CA ARG A 185 15.80 -20.69 -4.97
C ARG A 185 16.34 -20.37 -3.58
N ARG A 186 15.67 -20.87 -2.57
CA ARG A 186 16.07 -20.68 -1.17
C ARG A 186 17.29 -21.54 -0.86
N PRO A 187 18.31 -20.99 -0.19
CA PRO A 187 19.56 -21.72 0.05
C PRO A 187 19.43 -22.83 1.11
N HIS A 188 18.56 -22.66 2.11
CA HIS A 188 18.48 -23.56 3.26
C HIS A 188 17.59 -24.80 3.04
N ASP A 189 16.59 -24.74 2.17
CA ASP A 189 15.66 -25.84 1.89
C ASP A 189 15.52 -26.19 0.40
N GLY A 190 16.20 -25.45 -0.48
CA GLY A 190 16.19 -25.66 -1.93
C GLY A 190 14.85 -25.34 -2.60
N ARG A 191 13.82 -24.96 -1.86
CA ARG A 191 12.49 -24.63 -2.40
C ARG A 191 12.53 -23.37 -3.25
N VAL A 192 11.61 -23.32 -4.22
CA VAL A 192 11.48 -22.19 -5.14
C VAL A 192 10.27 -21.36 -4.72
N VAL A 193 10.50 -20.06 -4.57
CA VAL A 193 9.44 -19.06 -4.33
C VAL A 193 9.39 -18.12 -5.53
N GLU A 194 8.18 -17.84 -6.00
CA GLU A 194 7.93 -16.89 -7.09
C GLU A 194 7.54 -15.54 -6.49
N ILE A 195 8.33 -14.50 -6.76
CA ILE A 195 7.94 -13.11 -6.52
C ILE A 195 7.22 -12.62 -7.77
N ARG A 196 5.97 -12.22 -7.61
CA ARG A 196 5.13 -11.73 -8.71
C ARG A 196 4.55 -10.37 -8.36
N VAL A 197 4.52 -9.49 -9.36
CA VAL A 197 3.84 -8.20 -9.25
C VAL A 197 2.73 -8.15 -10.28
N VAL A 198 1.51 -7.82 -9.86
CA VAL A 198 0.32 -7.81 -10.71
C VAL A 198 -0.45 -6.50 -10.57
N ALA A 199 -1.09 -6.07 -11.64
CA ALA A 199 -2.05 -4.99 -11.59
C ALA A 199 -3.43 -5.53 -11.18
N ALA A 200 -4.15 -4.81 -10.32
CA ALA A 200 -5.50 -5.17 -9.90
C ALA A 200 -6.49 -5.20 -11.08
N SER A 201 -6.31 -4.31 -12.04
CA SER A 201 -7.09 -4.23 -13.28
C SER A 201 -6.98 -5.48 -14.18
N ALA A 202 -5.95 -6.31 -13.99
CA ALA A 202 -5.76 -7.55 -14.75
C ALA A 202 -6.53 -8.76 -14.18
N GLY A 203 -7.61 -8.53 -13.43
CA GLY A 203 -8.44 -9.59 -12.85
C GLY A 203 -7.88 -10.16 -11.55
N GLY A 204 -7.74 -9.32 -10.52
CA GLY A 204 -7.14 -9.60 -9.21
C GLY A 204 -7.62 -10.81 -8.39
N THR A 205 -8.41 -11.71 -9.00
CA THR A 205 -8.83 -12.99 -8.42
C THR A 205 -7.68 -14.01 -8.29
N GLY A 206 -6.52 -13.71 -8.86
CA GLY A 206 -5.38 -14.62 -8.89
C GLY A 206 -4.70 -14.92 -7.55
N SER A 207 -5.05 -14.20 -6.46
CA SER A 207 -4.54 -14.51 -5.11
C SER A 207 -5.28 -15.67 -4.44
N ARG A 208 -6.55 -15.90 -4.79
CA ARG A 208 -7.42 -16.89 -4.11
C ARG A 208 -6.95 -18.35 -4.26
N SER A 209 -6.18 -18.66 -5.30
CA SER A 209 -5.71 -20.03 -5.59
C SER A 209 -4.22 -20.23 -5.33
N ARG A 210 -3.55 -19.31 -4.62
CA ARG A 210 -2.10 -19.35 -4.41
C ARG A 210 -1.76 -19.38 -2.94
N THR A 211 -0.76 -20.19 -2.59
CA THR A 211 -0.19 -20.18 -1.25
C THR A 211 0.86 -19.08 -1.17
N CYS A 212 0.60 -18.05 -0.35
CA CYS A 212 1.42 -16.86 -0.27
C CYS A 212 2.30 -16.84 1.00
N VAL A 213 3.57 -16.54 0.83
CA VAL A 213 4.47 -16.17 1.93
C VAL A 213 4.36 -14.69 2.28
N PHE A 214 3.99 -13.90 1.28
CA PHE A 214 3.77 -12.46 1.40
C PHE A 214 2.74 -12.01 0.37
N PHE A 215 1.89 -11.05 0.75
CA PHE A 215 1.21 -10.23 -0.23
C PHE A 215 1.15 -8.78 0.24
N ALA A 216 1.19 -7.85 -0.72
CA ALA A 216 1.04 -6.44 -0.46
C ALA A 216 0.01 -5.81 -1.40
N LEU A 217 -0.79 -4.88 -0.88
CA LEU A 217 -1.49 -3.87 -1.67
C LEU A 217 -0.65 -2.60 -1.62
N ASP A 218 0.11 -2.35 -2.67
CA ASP A 218 0.90 -1.13 -2.82
C ASP A 218 0.04 -0.04 -3.43
N GLU A 219 0.13 1.17 -2.92
CA GLU A 219 -0.78 2.28 -3.21
C GLU A 219 -2.26 1.93 -2.91
N ALA A 220 -2.50 1.34 -1.73
CA ALA A 220 -3.79 0.79 -1.31
C ALA A 220 -4.96 1.79 -1.40
N SER A 221 -4.73 3.08 -1.15
CA SER A 221 -5.76 4.13 -1.23
C SER A 221 -6.26 4.40 -2.66
N PHE A 222 -5.54 3.92 -3.69
CA PHE A 222 -5.85 4.18 -5.10
C PHE A 222 -6.44 2.97 -5.84
N PHE A 223 -6.88 1.92 -5.13
CA PHE A 223 -7.55 0.76 -5.73
C PHE A 223 -8.99 1.04 -6.16
N ARG A 224 -9.47 2.25 -5.96
CA ARG A 224 -10.77 2.68 -6.45
C ARG A 224 -10.69 2.96 -7.93
N SER A 225 -11.51 2.31 -8.68
CA SER A 225 -11.61 2.56 -10.11
C SER A 225 -12.81 3.42 -10.42
N ASP A 226 -12.66 4.24 -11.44
CA ASP A 226 -13.74 4.78 -12.21
C ASP A 226 -14.52 3.62 -12.87
N ALA A 227 -15.78 3.55 -12.55
CA ALA A 227 -16.95 2.91 -13.16
C ALA A 227 -16.87 1.48 -13.77
N GLU A 228 -15.81 0.98 -14.36
CA GLU A 228 -15.88 -0.28 -15.12
C GLU A 228 -15.18 -1.51 -14.52
N TYR A 229 -14.17 -1.33 -13.63
CA TYR A 229 -13.40 -2.45 -13.04
C TYR A 229 -13.03 -2.20 -11.59
N ALA A 230 -14.02 -1.85 -10.75
CA ALA A 230 -13.79 -1.59 -9.33
C ALA A 230 -13.33 -2.85 -8.58
N VAL A 231 -12.03 -3.03 -8.44
CA VAL A 231 -11.51 -3.98 -7.46
C VAL A 231 -11.54 -3.30 -6.10
N ASN A 232 -12.46 -3.74 -5.24
CA ASN A 232 -12.54 -3.27 -3.87
C ASN A 232 -11.31 -3.76 -3.09
N ASP A 233 -10.47 -2.83 -2.62
CA ASP A 233 -9.27 -3.11 -1.83
C ASP A 233 -9.57 -3.96 -0.59
N THR A 234 -10.66 -3.69 0.09
CA THR A 234 -11.13 -4.44 1.27
C THR A 234 -11.47 -5.89 0.92
N GLU A 235 -12.21 -6.12 -0.17
CA GLU A 235 -12.54 -7.47 -0.62
C GLU A 235 -11.28 -8.21 -1.05
N LEU A 236 -10.40 -7.56 -1.82
CA LEU A 236 -9.14 -8.14 -2.28
C LEU A 236 -8.24 -8.52 -1.11
N PHE A 237 -8.09 -7.63 -0.13
CA PHE A 237 -7.27 -7.89 1.05
C PHE A 237 -7.81 -9.06 1.87
N ARG A 238 -9.10 -9.03 2.19
CA ARG A 238 -9.77 -10.09 2.99
C ARG A 238 -9.75 -11.44 2.28
N ALA A 239 -9.89 -11.46 0.96
CA ALA A 239 -9.79 -12.68 0.17
C ALA A 239 -8.36 -13.24 0.08
N SER A 240 -7.34 -12.39 0.23
CA SER A 240 -5.92 -12.79 0.17
C SER A 240 -5.35 -13.26 1.51
N LEU A 241 -5.92 -12.81 2.64
CA LEU A 241 -5.44 -13.18 3.99
C LEU A 241 -5.38 -14.71 4.23
N PRO A 242 -6.41 -15.51 3.87
CA PRO A 242 -6.38 -16.96 4.05
C PRO A 242 -5.33 -17.67 3.20
N ALA A 243 -4.82 -17.02 2.15
CA ALA A 243 -3.78 -17.57 1.28
C ALA A 243 -2.38 -17.51 1.92
N LEU A 244 -2.21 -16.77 3.02
CA LEU A 244 -0.92 -16.66 3.71
C LEU A 244 -0.59 -17.94 4.49
N VAL A 245 0.65 -18.41 4.34
CA VAL A 245 1.22 -19.40 5.26
C VAL A 245 1.19 -18.89 6.72
N PRO A 246 1.30 -19.77 7.73
CA PRO A 246 1.14 -19.36 9.15
C PRO A 246 2.02 -18.20 9.58
N ASP A 247 3.26 -18.12 9.10
CA ASP A 247 4.20 -17.04 9.36
C ASP A 247 4.36 -16.05 8.20
N GLY A 248 3.50 -16.15 7.20
CA GLY A 248 3.42 -15.20 6.09
C GLY A 248 2.95 -13.82 6.55
N ARG A 249 3.25 -12.80 5.77
CA ARG A 249 2.92 -11.41 6.06
C ARG A 249 2.12 -10.75 4.96
N ALA A 250 1.28 -9.79 5.36
CA ALA A 250 0.60 -8.88 4.46
C ALA A 250 1.05 -7.44 4.71
N ALA A 251 1.05 -6.61 3.66
CA ALA A 251 1.29 -5.18 3.78
C ALA A 251 0.23 -4.38 3.01
N LEU A 252 -0.21 -3.28 3.61
CA LEU A 252 -0.99 -2.23 2.96
C LEU A 252 -0.22 -0.93 3.14
N THR A 253 0.23 -0.34 2.05
CA THR A 253 0.95 0.93 2.09
C THR A 253 0.42 1.87 1.03
N SER A 254 0.27 3.12 1.38
CA SER A 254 -0.17 4.15 0.45
C SER A 254 0.22 5.55 0.93
N THR A 255 0.33 6.48 -0.01
CA THR A 255 0.01 7.87 0.26
C THR A 255 -1.49 7.92 0.56
N PRO A 256 -1.94 8.58 1.66
CA PRO A 256 -3.35 8.61 2.02
C PRO A 256 -4.16 9.41 0.98
N TRP A 257 -5.45 9.11 0.87
CA TRP A 257 -6.36 9.87 0.02
C TRP A 257 -7.43 10.56 0.85
N ILE A 258 -8.45 9.84 1.30
CA ILE A 258 -9.57 10.35 2.08
C ILE A 258 -9.68 9.57 3.37
N GLU A 259 -9.89 10.26 4.48
CA GLU A 259 -10.03 9.67 5.80
C GLU A 259 -11.18 8.64 5.86
N GLY A 260 -10.92 7.52 6.54
CA GLY A 260 -11.93 6.48 6.77
C GLY A 260 -12.27 5.62 5.56
N VAL A 261 -11.66 5.88 4.41
CA VAL A 261 -12.04 5.25 3.16
C VAL A 261 -11.02 4.21 2.69
N GLY A 262 -11.46 2.94 2.56
CA GLY A 262 -10.66 1.78 2.13
C GLY A 262 -10.10 0.98 3.29
N GLU A 263 -9.51 -0.18 2.98
CA GLU A 263 -9.02 -1.13 4.00
C GLU A 263 -7.85 -0.55 4.80
N LEU A 264 -6.95 0.22 4.17
CA LEU A 264 -5.84 0.87 4.86
C LEU A 264 -6.34 1.81 5.95
N GLU A 265 -7.28 2.70 5.61
CA GLU A 265 -7.83 3.68 6.55
C GLU A 265 -8.62 3.02 7.67
N GLN A 266 -9.40 1.98 7.37
CA GLN A 266 -10.12 1.20 8.39
C GLN A 266 -9.14 0.56 9.39
N ARG A 267 -7.99 0.06 8.93
CA ARG A 267 -6.97 -0.52 9.81
C ARG A 267 -6.25 0.52 10.64
N ILE A 268 -5.89 1.65 10.05
CA ILE A 268 -5.29 2.76 10.80
C ILE A 268 -6.26 3.22 11.91
N THR A 269 -7.53 3.44 11.60
CA THR A 269 -8.55 3.83 12.58
C THR A 269 -8.72 2.78 13.69
N ALA A 270 -8.69 1.49 13.33
CA ALA A 270 -8.90 0.41 14.28
C ALA A 270 -7.67 0.11 15.15
N ASP A 271 -6.47 0.12 14.57
CA ASP A 271 -5.27 -0.47 15.18
C ASP A 271 -4.16 0.54 15.50
N PHE A 272 -4.16 1.78 15.00
CA PHE A 272 -3.11 2.77 15.31
C PHE A 272 -3.07 3.07 16.81
N GLY A 273 -1.90 2.96 17.40
CA GLY A 273 -1.70 3.10 18.85
C GLY A 273 -2.01 1.84 19.68
N ARG A 274 -2.77 0.89 19.14
CA ARG A 274 -3.17 -0.38 19.81
C ARG A 274 -2.45 -1.60 19.24
N HIS A 275 -2.28 -1.65 17.93
CA HIS A 275 -1.58 -2.71 17.20
C HIS A 275 -2.07 -4.13 17.51
N GLU A 276 -3.37 -4.31 17.66
CA GLU A 276 -3.92 -5.62 18.01
C GLU A 276 -3.85 -6.62 16.86
N LYS A 277 -4.28 -6.21 15.66
CA LYS A 277 -4.32 -7.05 14.45
C LYS A 277 -3.27 -6.65 13.42
N SER A 278 -2.95 -5.35 13.35
CA SER A 278 -2.00 -4.79 12.39
C SER A 278 -0.96 -3.93 13.09
N LEU A 279 0.29 -4.00 12.68
CA LEU A 279 1.25 -2.96 13.00
C LEU A 279 0.94 -1.77 12.09
N CYS A 280 0.43 -0.70 12.69
CA CYS A 280 0.11 0.52 11.97
C CYS A 280 1.23 1.55 12.11
N PHE A 281 1.52 2.29 11.05
CA PHE A 281 2.43 3.42 11.10
C PHE A 281 1.97 4.58 10.22
N ILE A 282 2.39 5.79 10.61
CA ILE A 282 2.25 7.00 9.82
C ILE A 282 3.64 7.64 9.73
N ALA A 283 4.10 7.93 8.52
CA ALA A 283 5.43 8.49 8.32
C ALA A 283 5.44 9.49 7.17
N THR A 284 6.01 10.65 7.41
CA THR A 284 6.18 11.72 6.41
C THR A 284 7.23 11.33 5.38
N THR A 285 7.24 12.03 4.24
CA THR A 285 8.27 11.86 3.21
C THR A 285 9.68 12.02 3.79
N ARG A 286 9.92 13.04 4.61
CA ARG A 286 11.25 13.31 5.19
C ARG A 286 11.69 12.24 6.19
N GLN A 287 10.78 11.69 6.98
CA GLN A 287 11.11 10.60 7.90
C GLN A 287 11.52 9.32 7.14
N LEU A 288 10.83 9.01 6.05
CA LEU A 288 11.11 7.83 5.22
C LEU A 288 12.33 8.01 4.31
N ASN A 289 12.56 9.23 3.83
CA ASN A 289 13.64 9.58 2.92
C ASN A 289 14.23 10.93 3.26
N PRO A 290 15.16 11.01 4.22
CA PRO A 290 15.78 12.27 4.63
C PRO A 290 16.54 13.00 3.52
N ALA A 291 16.96 12.28 2.48
CA ALA A 291 17.66 12.85 1.33
C ALA A 291 16.71 13.42 0.25
N TRP A 292 15.38 13.26 0.45
CA TRP A 292 14.41 13.89 -0.44
C TRP A 292 14.42 15.40 -0.23
N ASP A 293 14.48 16.14 -1.31
CA ASP A 293 14.43 17.60 -1.32
C ASP A 293 15.42 18.26 -0.32
N PRO A 294 16.72 18.11 -0.55
CA PRO A 294 17.74 18.62 0.39
C PRO A 294 17.74 20.15 0.51
N THR A 295 17.24 20.87 -0.50
CA THR A 295 17.12 22.35 -0.49
C THR A 295 15.82 22.83 0.16
N GLY A 296 14.80 22.01 0.21
CA GLY A 296 13.46 22.36 0.70
C GLY A 296 12.60 23.15 -0.30
N GLU A 297 13.07 23.33 -1.53
CA GLU A 297 12.37 24.10 -2.56
C GLU A 297 11.09 23.38 -3.04
N LEU A 298 11.19 22.06 -3.29
CA LEU A 298 10.02 21.27 -3.72
C LEU A 298 8.92 21.23 -2.66
N GLU A 299 9.30 21.16 -1.37
CA GLU A 299 8.32 21.20 -0.29
C GLU A 299 7.72 22.60 -0.14
N ALA A 300 8.50 23.67 -0.37
CA ALA A 300 8.01 25.03 -0.33
C ALA A 300 6.93 25.24 -1.42
N ASP A 301 7.17 24.79 -2.65
CA ASP A 301 6.19 24.87 -3.73
C ASP A 301 4.89 24.09 -3.40
N LEU A 302 5.03 22.91 -2.78
CA LEU A 302 3.85 22.11 -2.38
C LEU A 302 3.03 22.75 -1.27
N ARG A 303 3.63 23.63 -0.43
CA ARG A 303 2.90 24.36 0.63
C ARG A 303 1.94 25.41 0.10
N GLU A 304 2.05 25.78 -1.17
CA GLU A 304 1.08 26.66 -1.83
C GLU A 304 -0.30 25.99 -1.95
N ASP A 305 -0.33 24.63 -1.98
CA ASP A 305 -1.54 23.83 -1.88
C ASP A 305 -1.49 23.01 -0.56
N PRO A 306 -2.05 23.55 0.55
CA PRO A 306 -1.96 22.92 1.87
C PRO A 306 -2.55 21.52 1.94
N ASP A 307 -3.64 21.24 1.23
CA ASP A 307 -4.30 19.93 1.21
C ASP A 307 -3.41 18.88 0.51
N ASN A 308 -2.82 19.27 -0.60
CA ASN A 308 -1.88 18.42 -1.32
C ASN A 308 -0.60 18.19 -0.53
N HIS A 309 -0.06 19.23 0.12
CA HIS A 309 1.11 19.11 1.00
C HIS A 309 0.84 18.17 2.17
N ALA A 310 -0.30 18.34 2.86
CA ALA A 310 -0.70 17.48 3.97
C ALA A 310 -0.77 16.01 3.54
N ARG A 311 -1.39 15.73 2.41
CA ARG A 311 -1.57 14.38 1.89
C ARG A 311 -0.26 13.78 1.37
N GLU A 312 0.44 14.48 0.48
CA GLU A 312 1.56 13.93 -0.26
C GLU A 312 2.85 13.88 0.59
N ILE A 313 3.06 14.86 1.48
CA ILE A 313 4.30 14.98 2.26
C ILE A 313 4.11 14.55 3.70
N LEU A 314 3.04 15.02 4.36
CA LEU A 314 2.83 14.77 5.79
C LEU A 314 2.08 13.46 6.07
N ALA A 315 1.60 12.77 5.03
CA ALA A 315 0.81 11.53 5.13
C ALA A 315 -0.51 11.71 5.93
N ILE A 316 -1.12 12.88 5.81
CA ILE A 316 -2.42 13.24 6.41
C ILE A 316 -3.49 13.11 5.33
N PRO A 317 -4.54 12.29 5.51
CA PRO A 317 -5.62 12.16 4.54
C PRO A 317 -6.47 13.44 4.47
N LEU A 318 -7.11 13.65 3.34
CA LEU A 318 -8.15 14.67 3.24
C LEU A 318 -9.34 14.28 4.15
N PRO A 319 -10.02 15.24 4.75
CA PRO A 319 -11.25 14.99 5.50
C PRO A 319 -12.28 14.23 4.66
N ALA A 320 -13.10 13.42 5.30
CA ALA A 320 -14.18 12.68 4.62
C ALA A 320 -15.14 13.62 3.85
N SER A 321 -15.31 14.85 4.35
CA SER A 321 -16.08 15.91 3.69
C SER A 321 -15.53 16.34 2.32
N SER A 322 -14.22 16.21 2.09
CA SER A 322 -13.59 16.54 0.80
C SER A 322 -13.97 15.56 -0.32
N ALA A 323 -14.57 14.41 0.01
CA ALA A 323 -15.12 13.47 -0.98
C ALA A 323 -16.48 13.90 -1.51
N LEU A 324 -17.12 14.86 -0.86
CA LEU A 324 -18.44 15.36 -1.23
C LEU A 324 -18.28 16.49 -2.24
N PHE A 325 -19.16 16.51 -3.24
CA PHE A 325 -19.20 17.59 -4.23
C PHE A 325 -19.50 18.94 -3.58
N PHE A 326 -20.34 18.91 -2.52
CA PHE A 326 -20.62 20.05 -1.68
C PHE A 326 -20.19 19.75 -0.23
N PRO A 327 -19.58 20.72 0.50
CA PRO A 327 -19.35 20.62 1.93
C PRO A 327 -20.64 20.32 2.70
N PRO A 328 -20.63 19.53 3.78
CA PRO A 328 -21.82 19.17 4.53
C PRO A 328 -22.60 20.38 5.07
N ASP A 329 -21.90 21.39 5.54
CA ASP A 329 -22.48 22.65 6.03
C ASP A 329 -23.23 23.42 4.94
N VAL A 330 -22.74 23.35 3.69
CA VAL A 330 -23.45 23.95 2.53
C VAL A 330 -24.70 23.14 2.19
N VAL A 331 -24.60 21.81 2.27
CA VAL A 331 -25.76 20.93 2.05
C VAL A 331 -26.80 21.14 3.15
N ASP A 332 -26.38 21.14 4.41
CA ASP A 332 -27.26 21.35 5.57
C ASP A 332 -27.95 22.73 5.52
N ALA A 333 -27.20 23.77 5.13
CA ALA A 333 -27.75 25.12 4.95
C ALA A 333 -28.74 25.22 3.76
N ALA A 334 -28.62 24.30 2.80
CA ALA A 334 -29.50 24.24 1.64
C ALA A 334 -30.77 23.39 1.87
N ILE A 335 -30.85 22.64 2.98
CA ILE A 335 -32.02 21.83 3.32
C ILE A 335 -33.14 22.75 3.85
N GLY A 336 -34.29 22.71 3.19
CA GLY A 336 -35.49 23.39 3.64
C GLY A 336 -36.53 22.42 4.23
N GLU A 337 -37.38 22.92 5.11
CA GLU A 337 -38.49 22.15 5.67
C GLU A 337 -39.66 22.08 4.67
N TYR A 338 -39.60 21.14 3.72
CA TYR A 338 -40.71 20.90 2.78
C TYR A 338 -41.00 19.38 2.72
N ASP A 339 -42.27 19.04 2.88
CA ASP A 339 -42.70 17.64 2.61
C ASP A 339 -42.80 17.36 1.11
N GLU A 340 -43.33 18.33 0.34
CA GLU A 340 -43.39 18.30 -1.12
C GLU A 340 -43.31 19.73 -1.70
N LEU A 341 -42.64 19.87 -2.85
CA LEU A 341 -42.67 21.13 -3.60
C LEU A 341 -44.07 21.35 -4.21
N PRO A 342 -44.83 22.38 -3.78
CA PRO A 342 -46.15 22.61 -4.34
C PRO A 342 -46.05 23.00 -5.81
N PRO A 343 -46.97 22.54 -6.69
CA PRO A 343 -46.98 22.93 -8.07
C PRO A 343 -47.24 24.43 -8.20
N ASN A 344 -46.42 25.13 -8.96
CA ASN A 344 -46.54 26.60 -9.18
C ASN A 344 -46.73 26.98 -10.65
N GLY A 345 -46.92 25.99 -11.54
CA GLY A 345 -47.09 26.21 -12.98
C GLY A 345 -45.77 26.50 -13.74
N ALA A 346 -44.65 26.59 -13.05
CA ALA A 346 -43.35 26.80 -13.68
C ALA A 346 -42.82 25.50 -14.31
N PRO A 347 -41.93 25.60 -15.32
CA PRO A 347 -41.21 24.42 -15.85
C PRO A 347 -40.40 23.72 -14.77
N HIS A 348 -40.43 22.40 -14.81
CA HIS A 348 -39.64 21.55 -13.93
C HIS A 348 -38.63 20.76 -14.75
N TRP A 349 -37.45 20.52 -14.18
CA TRP A 349 -36.41 19.67 -14.71
C TRP A 349 -36.25 18.47 -13.79
N ALA A 350 -36.14 17.29 -14.39
CA ALA A 350 -35.89 16.05 -13.65
C ALA A 350 -34.53 15.47 -14.00
N GLY A 351 -33.68 15.26 -12.98
CA GLY A 351 -32.49 14.46 -13.07
C GLY A 351 -32.76 13.07 -12.53
N VAL A 352 -32.37 12.02 -13.26
CA VAL A 352 -32.57 10.64 -12.86
C VAL A 352 -31.20 9.95 -12.86
N ASP A 353 -30.80 9.40 -11.69
CA ASP A 353 -29.66 8.52 -11.56
C ASP A 353 -30.16 7.10 -11.30
N LEU A 354 -29.86 6.21 -12.23
CA LEU A 354 -30.30 4.81 -12.16
C LEU A 354 -29.20 3.94 -11.54
N GLY A 355 -29.44 3.49 -10.33
CA GLY A 355 -28.57 2.52 -9.67
C GLY A 355 -28.75 1.12 -10.26
N PHE A 356 -27.65 0.52 -10.71
CA PHE A 356 -27.63 -0.86 -11.16
C PHE A 356 -27.16 -1.80 -10.04
N ARG A 357 -27.85 -2.89 -9.84
CA ARG A 357 -27.57 -3.96 -8.87
C ARG A 357 -27.81 -3.53 -7.40
N ARG A 358 -26.74 -3.05 -6.69
CA ARG A 358 -26.79 -2.77 -5.25
C ARG A 358 -26.96 -1.31 -4.90
N ASN A 359 -26.88 -0.44 -5.87
CA ASN A 359 -27.05 1.00 -5.66
C ASN A 359 -28.52 1.39 -5.77
N SER A 360 -28.97 2.35 -4.95
CA SER A 360 -30.28 2.94 -5.04
C SER A 360 -30.38 3.84 -6.27
N SER A 361 -31.53 3.89 -6.91
CA SER A 361 -31.81 4.92 -7.92
C SER A 361 -32.29 6.20 -7.24
N SER A 362 -31.94 7.35 -7.76
CA SER A 362 -32.40 8.64 -7.26
C SER A 362 -33.05 9.46 -8.38
N ILE A 363 -34.04 10.25 -8.01
CA ILE A 363 -34.70 11.22 -8.88
C ILE A 363 -34.66 12.57 -8.17
N ALA A 364 -34.14 13.57 -8.83
CA ALA A 364 -34.20 14.98 -8.37
C ALA A 364 -35.09 15.79 -9.32
N ILE A 365 -36.05 16.51 -8.77
CA ILE A 365 -36.89 17.44 -9.52
C ILE A 365 -36.53 18.85 -9.08
N ALA A 366 -36.17 19.71 -10.00
CA ALA A 366 -35.79 21.10 -9.75
C ALA A 366 -36.64 22.04 -10.55
N ARG A 367 -36.89 23.21 -10.01
CA ARG A 367 -37.50 24.33 -10.69
C ARG A 367 -36.82 25.62 -10.26
N ALA A 368 -36.86 26.64 -11.14
CA ALA A 368 -36.46 27.99 -10.79
C ALA A 368 -37.61 28.77 -10.14
N GLU A 369 -37.33 29.45 -9.04
CA GLU A 369 -38.24 30.36 -8.40
C GLU A 369 -37.64 31.79 -8.32
N HIS A 370 -38.41 32.80 -8.69
CA HIS A 370 -37.99 34.18 -8.51
C HIS A 370 -38.37 34.65 -7.10
N GLN A 371 -37.39 34.85 -6.26
CA GLN A 371 -37.53 35.48 -4.96
C GLN A 371 -36.79 36.81 -4.96
N ALA A 372 -37.56 37.91 -4.88
CA ALA A 372 -37.06 39.27 -4.60
C ALA A 372 -35.80 39.74 -5.35
N ARG A 373 -35.68 39.50 -6.65
CA ARG A 373 -34.59 39.82 -7.57
C ARG A 373 -33.52 38.75 -7.81
N GLU A 374 -33.60 37.62 -7.15
CA GLU A 374 -32.65 36.51 -7.38
C GLU A 374 -33.39 35.27 -7.89
N GLU A 375 -32.80 34.58 -8.82
CA GLU A 375 -33.27 33.28 -9.31
C GLU A 375 -32.81 32.19 -8.34
N VAL A 376 -33.75 31.54 -7.64
CA VAL A 376 -33.47 30.47 -6.68
C VAL A 376 -33.93 29.17 -7.28
N TRP A 377 -33.02 28.20 -7.32
CA TRP A 377 -33.33 26.83 -7.75
C TRP A 377 -33.81 26.03 -6.56
N VAL A 378 -35.01 25.49 -6.65
CA VAL A 378 -35.60 24.61 -5.65
C VAL A 378 -35.66 23.21 -6.22
N ALA A 379 -35.05 22.25 -5.53
CA ALA A 379 -35.01 20.87 -5.97
C ALA A 379 -35.60 19.92 -4.93
N GLN A 380 -36.29 18.91 -5.39
CA GLN A 380 -36.76 17.80 -4.56
C GLN A 380 -36.05 16.51 -5.02
N ALA A 381 -35.34 15.88 -4.10
CA ALA A 381 -34.68 14.62 -4.36
C ALA A 381 -35.49 13.45 -3.77
N PHE A 382 -35.66 12.42 -4.57
CA PHE A 382 -36.31 11.17 -4.17
C PHE A 382 -35.23 10.11 -4.07
N VAL A 383 -34.83 9.74 -2.85
CA VAL A 383 -33.91 8.63 -2.61
C VAL A 383 -34.75 7.46 -2.09
N PRO A 384 -34.81 6.32 -2.78
CA PRO A 384 -35.54 5.16 -2.28
C PRO A 384 -34.86 4.60 -1.04
N GLN A 385 -35.51 4.75 0.10
CA GLN A 385 -35.14 3.97 1.29
C GLN A 385 -35.74 2.59 1.14
N ARG A 386 -35.07 1.53 1.19
CA ARG A 386 -35.50 0.14 1.16
C ARG A 386 -36.75 -0.13 0.29
N PRO A 387 -36.64 -0.97 -0.71
CA PRO A 387 -37.82 -1.48 -1.40
C PRO A 387 -38.71 -2.21 -0.37
N VAL A 388 -39.89 -1.66 -0.09
CA VAL A 388 -40.90 -2.35 0.69
C VAL A 388 -41.58 -3.35 -0.23
N PRO A 389 -41.55 -4.66 0.05
CA PRO A 389 -42.22 -5.64 -0.77
C PRO A 389 -43.72 -5.37 -0.77
N THR A 390 -44.29 -5.16 -1.95
CA THR A 390 -45.75 -5.10 -2.12
C THR A 390 -46.18 -6.22 -3.10
N PRO A 391 -47.47 -6.62 -3.12
CA PRO A 391 -47.98 -7.61 -4.09
C PRO A 391 -47.74 -7.23 -5.55
N PHE A 392 -47.39 -5.96 -5.82
CA PHE A 392 -47.17 -5.40 -7.17
C PHE A 392 -45.68 -5.02 -7.41
N GLY A 393 -44.74 -5.44 -6.55
CA GLY A 393 -43.32 -5.11 -6.61
C GLY A 393 -42.91 -4.09 -5.56
N PRO A 394 -41.58 -3.81 -5.44
CA PRO A 394 -41.04 -2.90 -4.43
C PRO A 394 -41.51 -1.46 -4.67
N ARG A 395 -42.00 -0.80 -3.63
CA ARG A 395 -42.46 0.59 -3.66
C ARG A 395 -41.36 1.51 -3.14
N LEU A 396 -41.08 2.59 -3.88
CA LEU A 396 -40.14 3.65 -3.50
C LEU A 396 -40.78 4.61 -2.51
N VAL A 397 -40.07 5.01 -1.47
CA VAL A 397 -40.51 5.97 -0.46
C VAL A 397 -39.68 7.25 -0.56
N THR A 398 -40.34 8.38 -0.56
CA THR A 398 -39.78 9.76 -0.71
C THR A 398 -39.08 10.24 0.55
N LEU A 399 -37.92 10.88 0.41
CA LEU A 399 -37.10 11.42 1.50
C LEU A 399 -36.79 12.91 1.35
N GLY A 400 -37.75 13.76 1.50
CA GLY A 400 -37.50 15.19 1.72
C GLY A 400 -37.17 16.03 0.49
N ALA A 401 -37.32 17.35 0.65
CA ALA A 401 -37.04 18.37 -0.35
C ALA A 401 -35.78 19.18 0.02
N TYR A 402 -34.98 19.55 -0.98
CA TYR A 402 -33.77 20.34 -0.79
C TYR A 402 -33.89 21.67 -1.53
N LEU A 403 -33.53 22.77 -0.86
CA LEU A 403 -33.35 24.09 -1.45
C LEU A 403 -31.87 24.28 -1.81
N LEU A 404 -31.56 24.49 -3.08
CA LEU A 404 -30.25 24.91 -3.54
C LEU A 404 -30.29 26.42 -3.81
N ASN A 405 -29.71 27.21 -2.92
CA ASN A 405 -29.45 28.63 -3.20
C ASN A 405 -28.27 28.70 -4.16
N GLY A 406 -28.55 28.95 -5.44
CA GLY A 406 -27.52 29.23 -6.43
C GLY A 406 -26.90 30.60 -6.15
N ARG A 407 -25.64 30.64 -5.75
CA ARG A 407 -24.74 31.78 -5.95
C ARG A 407 -23.76 31.42 -7.03
#